data_36d2b94d38df6a3edd940dd235664449
#
_entry.id   36d2b94d38df6a3edd940dd235664449
#
_cell.length_a   1.000
_cell.length_b   1.000
_cell.length_c   1.000
_cell.angle_alpha   90.00
_cell.angle_beta   90.00
_cell.angle_gamma   90.00
#
_symmetry.space_group_name_H-M   'P 1'
#
loop_
_entity.id
_entity.type
_entity.pdbx_description
1 polymer ?
#
loop_
_entity_poly.entity_id
_entity_poly.type
_entity_poly.pdbx_seq_one_letter_code
_entity_poly.pdbx_strand_id
1 'polypeptide(L)'
;MKKLLVFLRDYKKESVLAPLFKLLEASFELFVPLVMAKIIDVGIGTGDNSYVLKMCGVLILLAFIGLTCAITAQYFAAKAAVGFATKLRHALFEHIQKLSFDELDRVGTSTLITRMTSDINQVQSGVNMVLRLFLRSPFIVFGAMVMAFTIDVKAALIFVVTIPALSVVVFGIMYVSIPLFKKVQSGLDEVLSLTRENLEGSRGIRAFRKEQEETAQFEQKNGLLTGMQLHVGKISALMNPLTYIIINFAIVALIWQGGLRVNVGAITQGEVVALVNYMSQILVELVKLANLIVTVNKSVACGNRIAQVLEMESSMEDGTLEIGENFSEQEMQGKKSVVSFEDVAMCYQAVSYTHLRAHETSQDL
;
A
#
# COMPACT_ATOMS: atom_id res chain seq x y z
N MET A 1 7.21 -0.71 -12.10
CA MET A 1 6.25 0.28 -11.58
C MET A 1 6.11 1.56 -12.40
N LYS A 2 7.22 2.27 -12.81
CA LYS A 2 7.12 3.50 -13.62
C LYS A 2 6.33 3.33 -14.92
N LYS A 3 6.48 2.19 -15.60
CA LYS A 3 5.73 1.86 -16.84
C LYS A 3 4.22 1.73 -16.59
N LEU A 4 3.80 1.29 -15.39
CA LEU A 4 2.38 1.15 -15.06
C LEU A 4 1.68 2.48 -14.82
N LEU A 5 2.42 3.56 -14.47
CA LEU A 5 1.83 4.89 -14.27
C LEU A 5 1.21 5.48 -15.55
N VAL A 6 1.50 4.91 -16.72
CA VAL A 6 0.83 5.29 -17.97
C VAL A 6 -0.69 5.12 -17.86
N PHE A 7 -1.16 4.08 -17.17
CA PHE A 7 -2.60 3.83 -16.96
C PHE A 7 -3.28 4.87 -16.05
N LEU A 8 -2.50 5.69 -15.32
CA LEU A 8 -3.01 6.82 -14.54
C LEU A 8 -3.22 8.08 -15.40
N ARG A 9 -2.69 8.10 -16.63
CA ARG A 9 -2.70 9.28 -17.49
C ARG A 9 -4.10 9.80 -17.80
N ASP A 10 -5.08 8.93 -17.89
CA ASP A 10 -6.46 9.34 -18.18
C ASP A 10 -7.20 9.91 -16.96
N TYR A 11 -6.64 9.70 -15.77
CA TYR A 11 -7.15 10.20 -14.50
C TYR A 11 -6.28 11.34 -13.94
N LYS A 12 -5.63 12.14 -14.82
CA LYS A 12 -4.75 13.25 -14.41
C LYS A 12 -5.49 14.28 -13.56
N LYS A 13 -6.73 14.64 -13.95
CA LYS A 13 -7.53 15.63 -13.22
C LYS A 13 -7.80 15.16 -11.80
N GLU A 14 -8.26 13.93 -11.65
CA GLU A 14 -8.55 13.30 -10.37
C GLU A 14 -7.28 13.14 -9.52
N SER A 15 -6.17 12.78 -10.14
CA SER A 15 -4.87 12.62 -9.47
C SER A 15 -4.27 13.92 -8.96
N VAL A 16 -4.64 15.07 -9.53
CA VAL A 16 -4.22 16.40 -9.04
C VAL A 16 -5.24 16.96 -8.06
N LEU A 17 -6.55 16.81 -8.33
CA LEU A 17 -7.60 17.34 -7.47
C LEU A 17 -7.63 16.64 -6.10
N ALA A 18 -7.40 15.32 -6.05
CA ALA A 18 -7.41 14.60 -4.78
C ALA A 18 -6.37 15.13 -3.77
N PRO A 19 -5.07 15.24 -4.10
CA PRO A 19 -4.09 15.84 -3.20
C PRO A 19 -4.36 17.33 -2.91
N LEU A 20 -4.87 18.11 -3.89
CA LEU A 20 -5.19 19.52 -3.71
C LEU A 20 -6.26 19.71 -2.61
N PHE A 21 -7.39 18.99 -2.71
CA PHE A 21 -8.45 19.05 -1.70
C PHE A 21 -7.96 18.51 -0.35
N LYS A 22 -7.02 17.55 -0.37
CA LYS A 22 -6.43 17.02 0.86
C LYS A 22 -5.49 18.01 1.53
N LEU A 23 -4.76 18.81 0.77
CA LEU A 23 -3.96 19.93 1.28
C LEU A 23 -4.84 21.06 1.81
N LEU A 24 -5.95 21.36 1.11
CA LEU A 24 -6.90 22.38 1.56
C LEU A 24 -7.55 21.97 2.90
N GLU A 25 -7.99 20.71 3.04
CA GLU A 25 -8.46 20.14 4.31
C GLU A 25 -7.42 20.31 5.41
N ALA A 26 -6.15 19.92 5.14
CA ALA A 26 -5.06 20.03 6.09
C ALA A 26 -4.78 21.49 6.51
N SER A 27 -4.92 22.43 5.56
CA SER A 27 -4.78 23.87 5.87
C SER A 27 -5.84 24.33 6.86
N PHE A 28 -7.11 23.95 6.68
CA PHE A 28 -8.17 24.28 7.63
C PHE A 28 -7.96 23.63 8.99
N GLU A 29 -7.47 22.39 9.01
CA GLU A 29 -7.17 21.65 10.25
C GLU A 29 -6.10 22.38 11.09
N LEU A 30 -5.10 23.01 10.46
CA LEU A 30 -4.07 23.80 11.14
C LEU A 30 -4.60 25.08 11.79
N PHE A 31 -5.75 25.62 11.35
CA PHE A 31 -6.35 26.80 11.99
C PHE A 31 -7.17 26.45 13.24
N VAL A 32 -7.61 25.21 13.39
CA VAL A 32 -8.46 24.80 14.53
C VAL A 32 -7.81 25.09 15.89
N PRO A 33 -6.54 24.74 16.16
CA PRO A 33 -5.90 25.07 17.44
C PRO A 33 -5.82 26.57 17.73
N LEU A 34 -5.65 27.42 16.71
CA LEU A 34 -5.64 28.88 16.89
C LEU A 34 -7.01 29.44 17.27
N VAL A 35 -8.09 28.91 16.67
CA VAL A 35 -9.45 29.29 17.05
C VAL A 35 -9.74 28.84 18.48
N MET A 36 -9.28 27.64 18.86
CA MET A 36 -9.39 27.17 20.26
C MET A 36 -8.62 28.08 21.23
N ALA A 37 -7.42 28.54 20.86
CA ALA A 37 -6.68 29.49 21.68
C ALA A 37 -7.50 30.77 21.91
N LYS A 38 -8.11 31.35 20.87
CA LYS A 38 -8.96 32.55 21.00
C LYS A 38 -10.20 32.34 21.87
N ILE A 39 -10.79 31.13 21.82
CA ILE A 39 -11.91 30.80 22.71
C ILE A 39 -11.47 30.83 24.18
N ILE A 40 -10.29 30.26 24.47
CA ILE A 40 -9.75 30.22 25.83
C ILE A 40 -9.37 31.63 26.31
N ASP A 41 -8.60 32.34 25.52
CA ASP A 41 -8.01 33.63 25.96
C ASP A 41 -9.02 34.77 26.04
N VAL A 42 -9.89 34.87 25.04
CA VAL A 42 -10.88 35.96 24.97
C VAL A 42 -12.21 35.52 25.52
N GLY A 43 -12.74 34.39 25.03
CA GLY A 43 -14.08 33.94 25.41
C GLY A 43 -14.20 33.58 26.89
N ILE A 44 -13.34 32.65 27.34
CA ILE A 44 -13.36 32.18 28.73
C ILE A 44 -12.69 33.21 29.64
N GLY A 45 -11.58 33.79 29.20
CA GLY A 45 -10.81 34.75 29.99
C GLY A 45 -11.57 36.03 30.33
N THR A 46 -12.47 36.50 29.45
CA THR A 46 -13.33 37.69 29.71
C THR A 46 -14.75 37.35 30.15
N GLY A 47 -15.14 36.03 30.11
CA GLY A 47 -16.50 35.60 30.45
C GLY A 47 -17.55 35.96 29.37
N ASP A 48 -17.14 36.28 28.15
CA ASP A 48 -18.04 36.66 27.05
C ASP A 48 -18.62 35.38 26.36
N ASN A 49 -19.75 34.91 26.84
CA ASN A 49 -20.48 33.79 26.26
C ASN A 49 -20.87 34.02 24.79
N SER A 50 -21.12 35.27 24.37
CA SER A 50 -21.47 35.59 22.99
C SER A 50 -20.28 35.38 22.05
N TYR A 51 -19.09 35.74 22.49
CA TYR A 51 -17.85 35.48 21.76
C TYR A 51 -17.55 33.99 21.64
N VAL A 52 -17.70 33.26 22.74
CA VAL A 52 -17.53 31.80 22.73
C VAL A 52 -18.45 31.13 21.70
N LEU A 53 -19.76 31.51 21.71
CA LEU A 53 -20.75 30.95 20.79
C LEU A 53 -20.41 31.27 19.32
N LYS A 54 -19.95 32.50 19.02
CA LYS A 54 -19.51 32.90 17.69
C LYS A 54 -18.30 32.09 17.23
N MET A 55 -17.30 31.88 18.08
CA MET A 55 -16.09 31.10 17.76
C MET A 55 -16.39 29.60 17.62
N CYS A 56 -17.31 29.06 18.42
CA CYS A 56 -17.84 27.70 18.21
C CYS A 56 -18.52 27.58 16.84
N GLY A 57 -19.28 28.60 16.41
CA GLY A 57 -19.84 28.67 15.06
C GLY A 57 -18.76 28.63 13.97
N VAL A 58 -17.62 29.32 14.18
CA VAL A 58 -16.45 29.27 13.27
C VAL A 58 -15.85 27.87 13.23
N LEU A 59 -15.70 27.18 14.38
CA LEU A 59 -15.22 25.80 14.42
C LEU A 59 -16.14 24.83 13.66
N ILE A 60 -17.45 24.98 13.82
CA ILE A 60 -18.44 24.21 13.08
C ILE A 60 -18.33 24.48 11.57
N LEU A 61 -18.18 25.73 11.18
CA LEU A 61 -17.98 26.11 9.77
C LEU A 61 -16.69 25.48 9.19
N LEU A 62 -15.56 25.57 9.91
CA LEU A 62 -14.30 24.94 9.52
C LEU A 62 -14.45 23.43 9.39
N ALA A 63 -15.19 22.79 10.32
CA ALA A 63 -15.47 21.35 10.27
C ALA A 63 -16.29 20.98 9.03
N PHE A 64 -17.32 21.78 8.66
CA PHE A 64 -18.11 21.53 7.44
C PHE A 64 -17.27 21.71 6.16
N ILE A 65 -16.45 22.75 6.09
CA ILE A 65 -15.56 22.96 4.96
C ILE A 65 -14.54 21.81 4.87
N GLY A 66 -13.92 21.45 6.00
CA GLY A 66 -12.98 20.32 6.08
C GLY A 66 -13.63 19.00 5.66
N LEU A 67 -14.85 18.73 6.14
CA LEU A 67 -15.62 17.52 5.75
C LEU A 67 -15.89 17.50 4.23
N THR A 68 -16.32 18.60 3.66
CA THR A 68 -16.59 18.70 2.20
C THR A 68 -15.30 18.45 1.41
N CYS A 69 -14.18 19.06 1.81
CA CYS A 69 -12.88 18.83 1.20
C CYS A 69 -12.42 17.37 1.35
N ALA A 70 -12.63 16.77 2.53
CA ALA A 70 -12.28 15.38 2.80
C ALA A 70 -13.05 14.40 1.91
N ILE A 71 -14.38 14.57 1.81
CA ILE A 71 -15.25 13.73 0.96
C ILE A 71 -14.85 13.88 -0.52
N THR A 72 -14.65 15.11 -0.97
CA THR A 72 -14.26 15.40 -2.37
C THR A 72 -12.89 14.78 -2.69
N ALA A 73 -11.91 14.95 -1.81
CA ALA A 73 -10.58 14.37 -1.96
C ALA A 73 -10.64 12.83 -2.00
N GLN A 74 -11.44 12.23 -1.11
CA GLN A 74 -11.64 10.78 -1.05
C GLN A 74 -12.28 10.23 -2.32
N TYR A 75 -13.30 10.93 -2.84
CA TYR A 75 -13.98 10.55 -4.07
C TYR A 75 -13.02 10.56 -5.26
N PHE A 76 -12.25 11.64 -5.45
CA PHE A 76 -11.31 11.73 -6.57
C PHE A 76 -10.15 10.74 -6.43
N ALA A 77 -9.62 10.52 -5.21
CA ALA A 77 -8.59 9.52 -4.98
C ALA A 77 -9.09 8.09 -5.27
N ALA A 78 -10.30 7.76 -4.82
CA ALA A 78 -10.92 6.46 -5.09
C ALA A 78 -11.18 6.26 -6.58
N LYS A 79 -11.76 7.27 -7.26
CA LYS A 79 -12.03 7.23 -8.71
C LYS A 79 -10.75 7.02 -9.52
N ALA A 80 -9.67 7.74 -9.20
CA ALA A 80 -8.38 7.57 -9.86
C ALA A 80 -7.78 6.17 -9.60
N ALA A 81 -7.78 5.71 -8.35
CA ALA A 81 -7.20 4.42 -8.00
C ALA A 81 -7.97 3.23 -8.57
N VAL A 82 -9.31 3.27 -8.52
CA VAL A 82 -10.16 2.22 -9.11
C VAL A 82 -10.04 2.23 -10.63
N GLY A 83 -10.11 3.41 -11.26
CA GLY A 83 -9.97 3.54 -12.71
C GLY A 83 -8.61 3.06 -13.22
N PHE A 84 -7.54 3.39 -12.52
CA PHE A 84 -6.20 2.86 -12.77
C PHE A 84 -6.17 1.33 -12.70
N ALA A 85 -6.73 0.74 -11.62
CA ALA A 85 -6.74 -0.71 -11.43
C ALA A 85 -7.58 -1.44 -12.49
N THR A 86 -8.71 -0.84 -12.91
CA THR A 86 -9.56 -1.38 -13.97
C THR A 86 -8.81 -1.45 -15.30
N LYS A 87 -8.12 -0.36 -15.68
CA LYS A 87 -7.31 -0.34 -16.90
C LYS A 87 -6.14 -1.30 -16.86
N LEU A 88 -5.45 -1.35 -15.70
CA LEU A 88 -4.36 -2.29 -15.51
C LEU A 88 -4.84 -3.74 -15.61
N ARG A 89 -6.02 -4.04 -15.05
CA ARG A 89 -6.62 -5.37 -15.11
C ARG A 89 -7.00 -5.75 -16.55
N HIS A 90 -7.56 -4.79 -17.30
CA HIS A 90 -7.90 -5.00 -18.70
C HIS A 90 -6.65 -5.26 -19.54
N ALA A 91 -5.63 -4.41 -19.42
CA ALA A 91 -4.38 -4.56 -20.16
C ALA A 91 -3.64 -5.88 -19.81
N LEU A 92 -3.63 -6.25 -18.53
CA LEU A 92 -3.02 -7.51 -18.10
C LEU A 92 -3.78 -8.72 -18.66
N PHE A 93 -5.12 -8.69 -18.64
CA PHE A 93 -5.94 -9.75 -19.19
C PHE A 93 -5.75 -9.89 -20.70
N GLU A 94 -5.79 -8.77 -21.45
CA GLU A 94 -5.55 -8.74 -22.90
C GLU A 94 -4.16 -9.31 -23.23
N HIS A 95 -3.15 -8.95 -22.44
CA HIS A 95 -1.81 -9.45 -22.65
C HIS A 95 -1.69 -10.96 -22.39
N ILE A 96 -2.31 -11.46 -21.31
CA ILE A 96 -2.34 -12.89 -20.98
C ILE A 96 -2.99 -13.70 -22.11
N GLN A 97 -4.03 -13.18 -22.77
CA GLN A 97 -4.69 -13.86 -23.89
C GLN A 97 -3.81 -13.94 -25.15
N LYS A 98 -2.76 -13.11 -25.24
CA LYS A 98 -1.80 -13.11 -26.37
C LYS A 98 -0.56 -13.96 -26.09
N LEU A 99 -0.37 -14.44 -24.86
CA LEU A 99 0.75 -15.33 -24.52
C LEU A 99 0.53 -16.72 -25.09
N SER A 100 1.62 -17.38 -25.48
CA SER A 100 1.58 -18.77 -25.91
C SER A 100 1.37 -19.73 -24.72
N PHE A 101 1.01 -20.97 -25.01
CA PHE A 101 0.83 -22.00 -23.98
C PHE A 101 2.10 -22.24 -23.16
N ASP A 102 3.28 -22.14 -23.78
CA ASP A 102 4.57 -22.33 -23.08
C ASP A 102 4.79 -21.28 -21.97
N GLU A 103 4.53 -19.99 -22.26
CA GLU A 103 4.60 -18.94 -21.24
C GLU A 103 3.54 -19.12 -20.15
N LEU A 104 2.32 -19.50 -20.53
CA LEU A 104 1.23 -19.72 -19.58
C LEU A 104 1.58 -20.86 -18.61
N ASP A 105 2.12 -21.96 -19.11
CA ASP A 105 2.54 -23.11 -18.31
C ASP A 105 3.75 -22.76 -17.42
N ARG A 106 4.71 -22.01 -17.95
CA ARG A 106 5.90 -21.57 -17.20
C ARG A 106 5.57 -20.65 -16.04
N VAL A 107 4.62 -19.74 -16.22
CA VAL A 107 4.17 -18.82 -15.14
C VAL A 107 3.22 -19.51 -14.17
N GLY A 108 2.39 -20.37 -14.69
CA GLY A 108 1.35 -21.09 -13.95
C GLY A 108 0.07 -20.27 -13.74
N THR A 109 -1.06 -20.87 -13.95
CA THR A 109 -2.40 -20.25 -13.86
C THR A 109 -2.67 -19.62 -12.49
N SER A 110 -2.27 -20.28 -11.39
CA SER A 110 -2.45 -19.75 -10.04
C SER A 110 -1.70 -18.45 -9.79
N THR A 111 -0.50 -18.33 -10.38
CA THR A 111 0.29 -17.10 -10.33
C THR A 111 -0.41 -15.98 -11.08
N LEU A 112 -0.88 -16.23 -12.29
CA LEU A 112 -1.60 -15.24 -13.11
C LEU A 112 -2.87 -14.74 -12.41
N ILE A 113 -3.65 -15.65 -11.81
CA ILE A 113 -4.83 -15.28 -11.00
C ILE A 113 -4.41 -14.37 -9.83
N THR A 114 -3.31 -14.68 -9.14
CA THR A 114 -2.80 -13.84 -8.05
C THR A 114 -2.40 -12.45 -8.54
N ARG A 115 -1.76 -12.34 -9.73
CA ARG A 115 -1.43 -11.04 -10.35
C ARG A 115 -2.69 -10.24 -10.67
N MET A 116 -3.72 -10.89 -11.26
CA MET A 116 -4.98 -10.26 -11.65
C MET A 116 -5.83 -9.78 -10.46
N THR A 117 -5.71 -10.44 -9.32
CA THR A 117 -6.54 -10.19 -8.14
C THR A 117 -5.75 -9.46 -7.04
N SER A 118 -4.97 -10.19 -6.27
CA SER A 118 -4.29 -9.70 -5.06
C SER A 118 -3.28 -8.58 -5.36
N ASP A 119 -2.42 -8.77 -6.37
CA ASP A 119 -1.38 -7.80 -6.69
C ASP A 119 -1.96 -6.49 -7.24
N ILE A 120 -2.95 -6.54 -8.13
CA ILE A 120 -3.61 -5.33 -8.64
C ILE A 120 -4.35 -4.60 -7.51
N ASN A 121 -5.04 -5.32 -6.61
CA ASN A 121 -5.71 -4.70 -5.46
C ASN A 121 -4.71 -4.02 -4.51
N GLN A 122 -3.53 -4.62 -4.30
CA GLN A 122 -2.47 -4.00 -3.50
C GLN A 122 -1.91 -2.73 -4.17
N VAL A 123 -1.72 -2.73 -5.49
CA VAL A 123 -1.30 -1.55 -6.24
C VAL A 123 -2.37 -0.46 -6.19
N GLN A 124 -3.65 -0.82 -6.37
CA GLN A 124 -4.78 0.10 -6.22
C GLN A 124 -4.80 0.78 -4.85
N SER A 125 -4.63 -0.01 -3.79
CA SER A 125 -4.57 0.51 -2.41
C SER A 125 -3.40 1.48 -2.22
N GLY A 126 -2.23 1.15 -2.78
CA GLY A 126 -1.06 2.03 -2.74
C GLY A 126 -1.28 3.34 -3.48
N VAL A 127 -1.85 3.31 -4.67
CA VAL A 127 -2.17 4.53 -5.44
C VAL A 127 -3.16 5.40 -4.66
N ASN A 128 -4.22 4.81 -4.09
CA ASN A 128 -5.18 5.54 -3.26
C ASN A 128 -4.51 6.21 -2.05
N MET A 129 -3.67 5.48 -1.30
CA MET A 129 -2.98 6.03 -0.14
C MET A 129 -1.99 7.13 -0.50
N VAL A 130 -1.25 6.98 -1.61
CA VAL A 130 -0.34 8.03 -2.11
C VAL A 130 -1.10 9.30 -2.42
N LEU A 131 -2.20 9.23 -3.17
CA LEU A 131 -2.99 10.41 -3.53
C LEU A 131 -3.58 11.14 -2.31
N ARG A 132 -3.81 10.42 -1.20
CA ARG A 132 -4.43 10.98 0.01
C ARG A 132 -3.44 11.47 1.06
N LEU A 133 -2.34 10.77 1.27
CA LEU A 133 -1.48 10.97 2.44
C LEU A 133 -0.08 11.48 2.11
N PHE A 134 0.42 11.25 0.89
CA PHE A 134 1.80 11.54 0.55
C PHE A 134 2.17 13.03 0.69
N LEU A 135 1.28 13.93 0.27
CA LEU A 135 1.48 15.37 0.43
C LEU A 135 0.91 15.91 1.76
N ARG A 136 -0.20 15.31 2.25
CA ARG A 136 -0.88 15.77 3.45
C ARG A 136 -0.02 15.63 4.71
N SER A 137 0.56 14.45 4.94
CA SER A 137 1.28 14.20 6.20
C SER A 137 2.52 15.08 6.36
N PRO A 138 3.43 15.24 5.37
CA PRO A 138 4.50 16.22 5.48
C PRO A 138 3.99 17.64 5.63
N PHE A 139 2.93 18.02 4.89
CA PHE A 139 2.36 19.36 4.97
C PHE A 139 1.87 19.71 6.38
N ILE A 140 1.18 18.79 7.07
CA ILE A 140 0.73 19.02 8.45
C ILE A 140 1.92 19.10 9.40
N VAL A 141 2.92 18.23 9.28
CA VAL A 141 4.10 18.23 10.16
C VAL A 141 4.86 19.56 10.05
N PHE A 142 5.18 19.98 8.82
CA PHE A 142 5.86 21.26 8.60
C PHE A 142 4.94 22.46 8.88
N GLY A 143 3.66 22.38 8.52
CA GLY A 143 2.66 23.40 8.80
C GLY A 143 2.47 23.64 10.30
N ALA A 144 2.33 22.57 11.09
CA ALA A 144 2.23 22.68 12.55
C ALA A 144 3.50 23.28 13.16
N MET A 145 4.68 22.95 12.64
CA MET A 145 5.93 23.56 13.05
C MET A 145 5.96 25.07 12.72
N VAL A 146 5.59 25.46 11.50
CA VAL A 146 5.51 26.88 11.10
C VAL A 146 4.51 27.62 11.98
N MET A 147 3.32 27.04 12.23
CA MET A 147 2.32 27.65 13.12
C MET A 147 2.84 27.79 14.55
N ALA A 148 3.63 26.84 15.06
CA ALA A 148 4.28 26.96 16.35
C ALA A 148 5.28 28.15 16.38
N PHE A 149 6.05 28.38 15.30
CA PHE A 149 6.95 29.52 15.16
C PHE A 149 6.21 30.85 15.11
N THR A 150 5.00 30.92 14.59
CA THR A 150 4.19 32.16 14.59
C THR A 150 3.67 32.51 15.98
N ILE A 151 3.52 31.54 16.88
CA ILE A 151 3.09 31.71 18.25
C ILE A 151 4.28 32.18 19.12
N ASP A 152 5.29 31.34 19.25
CA ASP A 152 6.50 31.66 20.03
C ASP A 152 7.73 30.90 19.54
N VAL A 153 8.78 31.61 19.21
CA VAL A 153 10.04 31.03 18.69
C VAL A 153 10.71 30.09 19.71
N LYS A 154 10.69 30.43 21.00
CA LYS A 154 11.34 29.62 22.04
C LYS A 154 10.59 28.31 22.29
N ALA A 155 9.26 28.35 22.30
CA ALA A 155 8.44 27.14 22.38
C ALA A 155 8.55 26.29 21.10
N ALA A 156 8.66 26.92 19.93
CA ALA A 156 8.84 26.23 18.65
C ALA A 156 10.16 25.45 18.53
N LEU A 157 11.22 25.84 19.24
CA LEU A 157 12.47 25.07 19.28
C LEU A 157 12.27 23.65 19.84
N ILE A 158 11.27 23.43 20.70
CA ILE A 158 10.92 22.09 21.20
C ILE A 158 10.47 21.19 20.04
N PHE A 159 9.71 21.73 19.07
CA PHE A 159 9.30 21.00 17.88
C PHE A 159 10.51 20.61 17.01
N VAL A 160 11.47 21.50 16.85
CA VAL A 160 12.68 21.26 16.06
C VAL A 160 13.49 20.09 16.62
N VAL A 161 13.47 19.87 17.93
CA VAL A 161 14.12 18.71 18.58
C VAL A 161 13.23 17.46 18.54
N THR A 162 11.93 17.63 18.82
CA THR A 162 11.00 16.51 18.95
C THR A 162 10.71 15.82 17.62
N ILE A 163 10.55 16.57 16.53
CA ILE A 163 10.23 15.99 15.20
C ILE A 163 11.34 15.05 14.72
N PRO A 164 12.64 15.44 14.72
CA PRO A 164 13.73 14.50 14.41
C PRO A 164 13.80 13.31 15.37
N ALA A 165 13.62 13.53 16.68
CA ALA A 165 13.66 12.46 17.67
C ALA A 165 12.56 11.41 17.41
N LEU A 166 11.32 11.85 17.17
CA LEU A 166 10.22 10.98 16.77
C LEU A 166 10.50 10.27 15.45
N SER A 167 11.03 10.99 14.47
CA SER A 167 11.37 10.44 13.16
C SER A 167 12.41 9.32 13.28
N VAL A 168 13.46 9.53 14.05
CA VAL A 168 14.51 8.51 14.30
C VAL A 168 13.90 7.26 14.93
N VAL A 169 13.03 7.40 15.92
CA VAL A 169 12.39 6.25 16.58
C VAL A 169 11.45 5.52 15.62
N VAL A 170 10.54 6.24 14.95
CA VAL A 170 9.53 5.64 14.06
C VAL A 170 10.21 4.94 12.88
N PHE A 171 11.09 5.65 12.17
CA PHE A 171 11.78 5.08 11.00
C PHE A 171 12.86 4.08 11.39
N GLY A 172 13.52 4.25 12.54
CA GLY A 172 14.50 3.29 13.07
C GLY A 172 13.85 1.94 13.38
N ILE A 173 12.77 1.93 14.14
CA ILE A 173 12.02 0.68 14.44
C ILE A 173 11.48 0.06 13.15
N MET A 174 10.97 0.86 12.23
CA MET A 174 10.48 0.36 10.94
C MET A 174 11.60 -0.27 10.12
N TYR A 175 12.77 0.38 10.05
CA TYR A 175 13.94 -0.14 9.34
C TYR A 175 14.42 -1.50 9.87
N VAL A 176 14.40 -1.69 11.18
CA VAL A 176 14.75 -2.96 11.83
C VAL A 176 13.64 -4.00 11.64
N SER A 177 12.36 -3.60 11.74
CA SER A 177 11.23 -4.52 11.70
C SER A 177 10.96 -5.09 10.31
N ILE A 178 11.14 -4.31 9.22
CA ILE A 178 10.86 -4.76 7.84
C ILE A 178 11.63 -6.04 7.47
N PRO A 179 12.96 -6.15 7.63
CA PRO A 179 13.69 -7.37 7.30
C PRO A 179 13.31 -8.55 8.20
N LEU A 180 12.95 -8.29 9.46
CA LEU A 180 12.49 -9.32 10.38
C LEU A 180 11.11 -9.87 9.97
N PHE A 181 10.18 -9.01 9.55
CA PHE A 181 8.90 -9.48 8.99
C PHE A 181 9.08 -10.33 7.74
N LYS A 182 10.07 -10.03 6.89
CA LYS A 182 10.40 -10.89 5.74
C LYS A 182 10.87 -12.28 6.18
N LYS A 183 11.70 -12.37 7.24
CA LYS A 183 12.12 -13.67 7.79
C LYS A 183 10.94 -14.44 8.37
N VAL A 184 10.01 -13.78 9.07
CA VAL A 184 8.77 -14.41 9.55
C VAL A 184 7.95 -14.94 8.38
N GLN A 185 7.84 -14.19 7.29
CA GLN A 185 7.13 -14.65 6.09
C GLN A 185 7.77 -15.89 5.46
N SER A 186 9.11 -15.91 5.32
CA SER A 186 9.83 -17.12 4.87
C SER A 186 9.58 -18.32 5.78
N GLY A 187 9.61 -18.12 7.11
CA GLY A 187 9.31 -19.21 8.05
C GLY A 187 7.87 -19.71 7.94
N LEU A 188 6.92 -18.80 7.66
CA LEU A 188 5.53 -19.19 7.40
C LEU A 188 5.42 -20.01 6.10
N ASP A 189 6.12 -19.61 5.04
CA ASP A 189 6.13 -20.32 3.76
C ASP A 189 6.70 -21.75 3.92
N GLU A 190 7.72 -21.93 4.80
CA GLU A 190 8.26 -23.27 5.13
C GLU A 190 7.23 -24.13 5.86
N VAL A 191 6.49 -23.58 6.84
CA VAL A 191 5.43 -24.31 7.55
C VAL A 191 4.30 -24.68 6.59
N LEU A 192 3.92 -23.77 5.69
CA LEU A 192 2.90 -24.04 4.66
C LEU A 192 3.35 -25.12 3.67
N SER A 193 4.62 -25.12 3.24
CA SER A 193 5.17 -26.16 2.36
C SER A 193 5.10 -27.53 3.02
N LEU A 194 5.57 -27.66 4.27
CA LEU A 194 5.49 -28.89 5.03
C LEU A 194 4.05 -29.37 5.20
N THR A 195 3.13 -28.46 5.48
CA THR A 195 1.70 -28.79 5.59
C THR A 195 1.14 -29.34 4.29
N ARG A 196 1.51 -28.74 3.14
CA ARG A 196 1.10 -29.20 1.82
C ARG A 196 1.67 -30.59 1.52
N GLU A 197 2.98 -30.79 1.74
CA GLU A 197 3.65 -32.06 1.56
C GLU A 197 3.00 -33.17 2.40
N ASN A 198 2.66 -32.88 3.66
CA ASN A 198 2.00 -33.83 4.55
C ASN A 198 0.55 -34.16 4.12
N LEU A 199 -0.20 -33.19 3.58
CA LEU A 199 -1.55 -33.42 3.05
C LEU A 199 -1.51 -34.24 1.78
N GLU A 200 -0.60 -33.94 0.85
CA GLU A 200 -0.41 -34.71 -0.40
C GLU A 200 0.14 -36.13 -0.12
N GLY A 201 1.10 -36.21 0.81
CA GLY A 201 1.75 -37.49 1.22
C GLY A 201 1.01 -38.31 2.28
N SER A 202 -0.20 -37.89 2.72
CA SER A 202 -0.89 -38.45 3.89
C SER A 202 -1.10 -39.97 3.84
N ARG A 203 -1.31 -40.55 2.65
CA ARG A 203 -1.42 -42.00 2.47
C ARG A 203 -0.09 -42.72 2.73
N GLY A 204 1.02 -42.17 2.25
CA GLY A 204 2.37 -42.69 2.47
C GLY A 204 2.77 -42.60 3.95
N ILE A 205 2.55 -41.43 4.58
CA ILE A 205 2.84 -41.18 6.00
C ILE A 205 2.15 -42.28 6.87
N ARG A 206 0.87 -42.56 6.63
CA ARG A 206 0.11 -43.58 7.34
C ARG A 206 0.59 -44.99 7.01
N ALA A 207 0.91 -45.28 5.75
CA ALA A 207 1.40 -46.58 5.34
C ALA A 207 2.73 -46.95 6.02
N PHE A 208 3.62 -45.96 6.20
CA PHE A 208 4.92 -46.15 6.84
C PHE A 208 4.93 -45.80 8.34
N ARG A 209 3.77 -45.48 8.94
CA ARG A 209 3.62 -45.07 10.37
C ARG A 209 4.54 -43.96 10.80
N LYS A 210 4.68 -42.91 9.93
CA LYS A 210 5.56 -41.74 10.16
C LYS A 210 4.84 -40.53 10.76
N GLU A 211 3.61 -40.66 11.24
CA GLU A 211 2.78 -39.58 11.77
C GLU A 211 3.46 -38.82 12.93
N GLN A 212 4.13 -39.58 13.82
CA GLN A 212 4.82 -38.94 14.98
C GLN A 212 6.03 -38.11 14.55
N GLU A 213 6.79 -38.65 13.57
CA GLU A 213 7.97 -37.97 13.03
C GLU A 213 7.58 -36.66 12.31
N GLU A 214 6.55 -36.73 11.46
CA GLU A 214 6.02 -35.56 10.75
C GLU A 214 5.42 -34.52 11.72
N THR A 215 4.70 -34.97 12.74
CA THR A 215 4.17 -34.08 13.78
C THR A 215 5.30 -33.38 14.54
N ALA A 216 6.36 -34.10 14.92
CA ALA A 216 7.50 -33.51 15.60
C ALA A 216 8.23 -32.50 14.71
N GLN A 217 8.38 -32.78 13.41
CA GLN A 217 8.98 -31.85 12.45
C GLN A 217 8.13 -30.59 12.28
N PHE A 218 6.81 -30.74 12.20
CA PHE A 218 5.90 -29.60 12.14
C PHE A 218 5.98 -28.74 13.41
N GLU A 219 5.95 -29.36 14.61
CA GLU A 219 6.07 -28.65 15.89
C GLU A 219 7.39 -27.88 15.99
N GLN A 220 8.50 -28.49 15.55
CA GLN A 220 9.80 -27.82 15.51
C GLN A 220 9.77 -26.57 14.62
N LYS A 221 9.32 -26.69 13.37
CA LYS A 221 9.24 -25.54 12.44
C LYS A 221 8.25 -24.48 12.90
N ASN A 222 7.10 -24.88 13.43
CA ASN A 222 6.12 -23.96 13.99
C ASN A 222 6.63 -23.26 15.25
N GLY A 223 7.41 -23.94 16.09
CA GLY A 223 8.10 -23.36 17.25
C GLY A 223 9.13 -22.28 16.85
N LEU A 224 9.92 -22.55 15.81
CA LEU A 224 10.86 -21.56 15.24
C LEU A 224 10.13 -20.35 14.68
N LEU A 225 9.04 -20.54 13.91
CA LEU A 225 8.20 -19.47 13.40
C LEU A 225 7.62 -18.62 14.55
N THR A 226 7.08 -19.28 15.59
CA THR A 226 6.55 -18.60 16.77
C THR A 226 7.62 -17.75 17.47
N GLY A 227 8.85 -18.30 17.63
CA GLY A 227 9.97 -17.56 18.18
C GLY A 227 10.32 -16.30 17.37
N MET A 228 10.35 -16.41 16.03
CA MET A 228 10.57 -15.27 15.13
C MET A 228 9.44 -14.23 15.23
N GLN A 229 8.18 -14.66 15.26
CA GLN A 229 7.02 -13.75 15.40
C GLN A 229 7.05 -13.01 16.74
N LEU A 230 7.35 -13.69 17.84
CA LEU A 230 7.49 -13.07 19.16
C LEU A 230 8.63 -12.04 19.20
N HIS A 231 9.78 -12.36 18.57
CA HIS A 231 10.90 -11.43 18.50
C HIS A 231 10.55 -10.14 17.74
N VAL A 232 9.94 -10.27 16.56
CA VAL A 232 9.47 -9.11 15.78
C VAL A 232 8.37 -8.35 16.52
N GLY A 233 7.44 -9.08 17.14
CA GLY A 233 6.37 -8.51 17.94
C GLY A 233 6.89 -7.64 19.10
N LYS A 234 7.92 -8.11 19.83
CA LYS A 234 8.56 -7.34 20.91
C LYS A 234 9.18 -6.03 20.40
N ILE A 235 9.90 -6.07 19.26
CA ILE A 235 10.51 -4.88 18.66
C ILE A 235 9.43 -3.90 18.18
N SER A 236 8.43 -4.40 17.48
CA SER A 236 7.33 -3.57 16.97
C SER A 236 6.48 -2.96 18.09
N ALA A 237 6.29 -3.71 19.19
CA ALA A 237 5.55 -3.23 20.35
C ALA A 237 6.22 -2.04 21.05
N LEU A 238 7.55 -1.88 20.92
CA LEU A 238 8.28 -0.73 21.49
C LEU A 238 7.96 0.60 20.79
N MET A 239 7.40 0.57 19.57
CA MET A 239 7.10 1.78 18.81
C MET A 239 6.16 2.73 19.57
N ASN A 240 5.03 2.22 20.05
CA ASN A 240 4.05 3.04 20.76
C ASN A 240 4.59 3.60 22.09
N PRO A 241 5.14 2.79 23.02
CA PRO A 241 5.69 3.33 24.27
C PRO A 241 6.78 4.37 24.05
N LEU A 242 7.73 4.14 23.13
CA LEU A 242 8.82 5.08 22.89
C LEU A 242 8.31 6.39 22.29
N THR A 243 7.39 6.33 21.30
CA THR A 243 6.81 7.55 20.73
C THR A 243 5.97 8.32 21.76
N TYR A 244 5.20 7.62 22.61
CA TYR A 244 4.44 8.27 23.69
C TYR A 244 5.34 8.89 24.75
N ILE A 245 6.46 8.25 25.11
CA ILE A 245 7.44 8.83 26.04
C ILE A 245 7.98 10.15 25.48
N ILE A 246 8.47 10.14 24.23
CA ILE A 246 9.04 11.34 23.60
C ILE A 246 7.99 12.47 23.54
N ILE A 247 6.76 12.18 23.11
CA ILE A 247 5.73 13.19 22.97
C ILE A 247 5.29 13.76 24.30
N ASN A 248 5.14 12.89 25.34
CA ASN A 248 4.77 13.37 26.65
C ASN A 248 5.88 14.24 27.28
N PHE A 249 7.15 13.87 27.11
CA PHE A 249 8.27 14.74 27.53
C PHE A 249 8.23 16.07 26.79
N ALA A 250 7.97 16.06 25.49
CA ALA A 250 7.83 17.28 24.70
C ALA A 250 6.64 18.14 25.17
N ILE A 251 5.49 17.52 25.49
CA ILE A 251 4.32 18.22 26.03
C ILE A 251 4.63 18.81 27.41
N VAL A 252 5.28 18.05 28.29
CA VAL A 252 5.71 18.58 29.62
C VAL A 252 6.66 19.76 29.44
N ALA A 253 7.64 19.67 28.53
CA ALA A 253 8.55 20.76 28.23
C ALA A 253 7.82 21.98 27.65
N LEU A 254 6.82 21.76 26.76
CA LEU A 254 5.96 22.82 26.23
C LEU A 254 5.13 23.51 27.32
N ILE A 255 4.53 22.74 28.22
CA ILE A 255 3.73 23.29 29.32
C ILE A 255 4.63 24.05 30.28
N TRP A 256 5.80 23.51 30.63
CA TRP A 256 6.77 24.18 31.50
C TRP A 256 7.28 25.50 30.89
N GLN A 257 7.80 25.44 29.68
CA GLN A 257 8.32 26.63 28.96
C GLN A 257 7.18 27.61 28.66
N GLY A 258 6.01 27.08 28.23
CA GLY A 258 4.81 27.87 28.00
C GLY A 258 4.33 28.61 29.25
N GLY A 259 4.28 27.93 30.40
CA GLY A 259 3.91 28.54 31.69
C GLY A 259 4.85 29.69 32.09
N LEU A 260 6.18 29.51 31.92
CA LEU A 260 7.15 30.56 32.14
C LEU A 260 6.91 31.78 31.21
N ARG A 261 6.56 31.52 29.95
CA ARG A 261 6.30 32.56 28.93
C ARG A 261 4.96 33.27 29.19
N VAL A 262 3.95 32.56 29.69
CA VAL A 262 2.66 33.16 30.12
C VAL A 262 2.86 34.08 31.29
N ASN A 263 3.66 33.67 32.30
CA ASN A 263 3.94 34.53 33.47
C ASN A 263 4.64 35.86 33.13
N VAL A 264 5.45 35.88 32.05
CA VAL A 264 6.13 37.05 31.55
C VAL A 264 5.23 37.86 30.57
N GLY A 265 4.02 37.35 30.27
CA GLY A 265 3.07 37.98 29.34
C GLY A 265 3.48 37.89 27.86
N ALA A 266 4.37 36.93 27.50
CA ALA A 266 4.87 36.81 26.13
C ALA A 266 3.94 35.96 25.26
N ILE A 267 3.20 35.00 25.84
CA ILE A 267 2.18 34.20 25.19
C ILE A 267 0.98 34.04 26.12
N THR A 268 -0.14 33.62 25.57
CA THR A 268 -1.39 33.39 26.30
C THR A 268 -1.56 31.90 26.71
N GLN A 269 -2.51 31.60 27.60
CA GLN A 269 -2.82 30.26 28.03
C GLN A 269 -3.39 29.45 26.87
N GLY A 270 -4.24 30.04 26.02
CA GLY A 270 -4.81 29.39 24.83
C GLY A 270 -3.75 29.06 23.81
N GLU A 271 -2.72 29.90 23.64
CA GLU A 271 -1.59 29.62 22.76
C GLU A 271 -0.77 28.41 23.22
N VAL A 272 -0.59 28.21 24.53
CA VAL A 272 0.06 26.98 25.05
C VAL A 272 -0.78 25.74 24.70
N VAL A 273 -2.09 25.81 24.84
CA VAL A 273 -3.00 24.72 24.46
C VAL A 273 -2.92 24.44 22.94
N ALA A 274 -2.83 25.49 22.11
CA ALA A 274 -2.65 25.32 20.66
C ALA A 274 -1.33 24.60 20.33
N LEU A 275 -0.23 24.97 20.98
CA LEU A 275 1.07 24.31 20.81
C LEU A 275 1.01 22.82 21.19
N VAL A 276 0.35 22.46 22.29
CA VAL A 276 0.16 21.05 22.70
C VAL A 276 -0.66 20.27 21.65
N ASN A 277 -1.70 20.90 21.08
CA ASN A 277 -2.50 20.29 20.02
C ASN A 277 -1.67 20.07 18.75
N TYR A 278 -0.85 21.03 18.32
CA TYR A 278 0.06 20.84 17.19
C TYR A 278 1.06 19.72 17.43
N MET A 279 1.63 19.62 18.62
CA MET A 279 2.54 18.54 18.97
C MET A 279 1.87 17.16 18.84
N SER A 280 0.63 17.03 19.33
CA SER A 280 -0.15 15.80 19.23
C SER A 280 -0.49 15.42 17.78
N GLN A 281 -0.82 16.41 16.93
CA GLN A 281 -1.07 16.19 15.50
C GLN A 281 0.18 15.66 14.78
N ILE A 282 1.36 16.18 15.08
CA ILE A 282 2.63 15.75 14.48
C ILE A 282 2.87 14.26 14.73
N LEU A 283 2.65 13.77 15.96
CA LEU A 283 2.80 12.34 16.25
C LEU A 283 1.89 11.48 15.35
N VAL A 284 0.61 11.83 15.28
CA VAL A 284 -0.37 11.08 14.48
C VAL A 284 0.03 11.05 13.00
N GLU A 285 0.49 12.17 12.46
CA GLU A 285 0.88 12.28 11.05
C GLU A 285 2.19 11.56 10.75
N LEU A 286 3.17 11.53 11.66
CA LEU A 286 4.38 10.74 11.48
C LEU A 286 4.10 9.24 11.45
N VAL A 287 3.21 8.74 12.31
CA VAL A 287 2.80 7.33 12.29
C VAL A 287 2.05 6.99 11.00
N LYS A 288 1.16 7.88 10.52
CA LYS A 288 0.48 7.71 9.21
C LYS A 288 1.47 7.66 8.06
N LEU A 289 2.50 8.52 8.09
CA LEU A 289 3.55 8.57 7.06
C LEU A 289 4.37 7.26 7.05
N ALA A 290 4.70 6.70 8.21
CA ALA A 290 5.38 5.42 8.31
C ALA A 290 4.56 4.29 7.68
N ASN A 291 3.27 4.20 8.01
CA ASN A 291 2.34 3.20 7.44
C ASN A 291 2.18 3.38 5.91
N LEU A 292 2.17 4.63 5.43
CA LEU A 292 2.15 4.93 3.99
C LEU A 292 3.37 4.32 3.30
N ILE A 293 4.58 4.51 3.84
CA ILE A 293 5.82 3.99 3.25
C ILE A 293 5.77 2.45 3.14
N VAL A 294 5.29 1.77 4.18
CA VAL A 294 5.12 0.30 4.16
C VAL A 294 4.16 -0.13 3.05
N THR A 295 3.02 0.55 2.94
CA THR A 295 1.99 0.22 1.93
C THR A 295 2.49 0.50 0.52
N VAL A 296 3.19 1.61 0.31
CA VAL A 296 3.78 1.97 -0.99
C VAL A 296 4.84 0.94 -1.40
N ASN A 297 5.72 0.52 -0.49
CA ASN A 297 6.73 -0.50 -0.78
C ASN A 297 6.10 -1.83 -1.21
N LYS A 298 5.05 -2.28 -0.51
CA LYS A 298 4.27 -3.47 -0.91
C LYS A 298 3.65 -3.30 -2.31
N SER A 299 3.06 -2.14 -2.57
CA SER A 299 2.42 -1.84 -3.85
C SER A 299 3.43 -1.77 -5.00
N VAL A 300 4.62 -1.22 -4.77
CA VAL A 300 5.72 -1.20 -5.74
C VAL A 300 6.19 -2.61 -6.07
N ALA A 301 6.34 -3.47 -5.05
CA ALA A 301 6.71 -4.87 -5.26
C ALA A 301 5.66 -5.62 -6.10
N CYS A 302 4.36 -5.46 -5.77
CA CYS A 302 3.26 -6.04 -6.55
C CYS A 302 3.24 -5.49 -7.99
N GLY A 303 3.42 -4.18 -8.16
CA GLY A 303 3.48 -3.54 -9.47
C GLY A 303 4.65 -4.03 -10.33
N ASN A 304 5.80 -4.31 -9.74
CA ASN A 304 6.93 -4.86 -10.47
C ASN A 304 6.64 -6.29 -10.96
N ARG A 305 5.97 -7.12 -10.15
CA ARG A 305 5.54 -8.47 -10.57
C ARG A 305 4.52 -8.44 -11.71
N ILE A 306 3.58 -7.49 -11.69
CA ILE A 306 2.64 -7.28 -12.79
C ILE A 306 3.38 -6.81 -14.04
N ALA A 307 4.34 -5.89 -13.89
CA ALA A 307 5.14 -5.39 -15.02
C ALA A 307 5.95 -6.51 -15.66
N GLN A 308 6.49 -7.46 -14.91
CA GLN A 308 7.19 -8.63 -15.44
C GLN A 308 6.29 -9.47 -16.33
N VAL A 309 5.03 -9.67 -15.97
CA VAL A 309 4.09 -10.40 -16.84
C VAL A 309 3.77 -9.60 -18.11
N LEU A 310 3.56 -8.28 -17.99
CA LEU A 310 3.29 -7.41 -19.15
C LEU A 310 4.50 -7.23 -20.09
N GLU A 311 5.71 -7.56 -19.65
CA GLU A 311 6.95 -7.48 -20.42
C GLU A 311 7.32 -8.84 -21.07
N MET A 312 6.55 -9.89 -20.80
CA MET A 312 6.77 -11.20 -21.43
C MET A 312 6.29 -11.13 -22.88
N GLU A 313 7.17 -11.50 -23.80
CA GLU A 313 6.83 -11.61 -25.21
C GLU A 313 6.37 -13.04 -25.49
N SER A 314 5.37 -13.19 -26.36
CA SER A 314 4.94 -14.51 -26.81
C SER A 314 6.03 -15.14 -27.70
N SER A 315 6.35 -16.40 -27.46
CA SER A 315 7.27 -17.17 -28.30
C SER A 315 6.67 -17.55 -29.64
N MET A 316 5.35 -17.39 -29.81
CA MET A 316 4.66 -17.61 -31.06
C MET A 316 4.59 -16.33 -31.88
N GLU A 317 5.15 -16.35 -33.09
CA GLU A 317 5.01 -15.31 -34.07
C GLU A 317 3.86 -15.64 -35.02
N ASP A 318 3.07 -14.63 -35.37
CA ASP A 318 2.04 -14.76 -36.40
C ASP A 318 2.68 -15.08 -37.73
N GLY A 319 2.11 -16.05 -38.48
CA GLY A 319 2.56 -16.37 -39.81
C GLY A 319 2.41 -15.18 -40.77
N THR A 320 3.33 -15.08 -41.72
CA THR A 320 3.34 -14.01 -42.73
C THR A 320 2.38 -14.26 -43.90
N LEU A 321 1.75 -15.43 -43.93
CA LEU A 321 0.82 -15.82 -45.02
C LEU A 321 -0.58 -15.33 -44.67
N GLU A 322 -1.05 -14.27 -45.29
CA GLU A 322 -2.46 -13.91 -45.28
C GLU A 322 -3.21 -14.86 -46.27
N ILE A 323 -4.17 -15.60 -45.75
CA ILE A 323 -5.12 -16.30 -46.60
C ILE A 323 -6.01 -15.22 -47.23
N GLY A 324 -5.74 -14.91 -48.52
CA GLY A 324 -6.48 -13.90 -49.24
C GLY A 324 -7.99 -14.20 -49.25
N GLU A 325 -8.81 -13.15 -49.25
CA GLU A 325 -10.28 -13.23 -49.30
C GLU A 325 -10.85 -13.99 -50.53
N ASN A 326 -9.98 -14.41 -51.44
CA ASN A 326 -10.31 -15.13 -52.68
C ASN A 326 -10.05 -16.65 -52.61
N PHE A 327 -10.14 -17.27 -51.45
CA PHE A 327 -10.21 -18.72 -51.37
C PHE A 327 -11.56 -19.17 -51.92
N SER A 328 -11.66 -19.30 -53.25
CA SER A 328 -12.90 -19.70 -53.91
C SER A 328 -13.19 -21.17 -53.64
N GLU A 329 -14.47 -21.51 -53.42
CA GLU A 329 -14.96 -22.88 -53.32
C GLU A 329 -14.50 -23.77 -54.50
N GLN A 330 -14.11 -23.17 -55.61
CA GLN A 330 -13.63 -23.88 -56.81
C GLN A 330 -12.19 -24.42 -56.66
N GLU A 331 -11.34 -23.83 -55.82
CA GLU A 331 -10.00 -24.38 -55.55
C GLU A 331 -10.01 -25.55 -54.55
N MET A 332 -11.12 -25.73 -53.84
CA MET A 332 -11.34 -26.86 -52.94
C MET A 332 -11.87 -28.08 -53.65
N GLN A 333 -12.43 -27.94 -54.87
CA GLN A 333 -12.93 -29.07 -55.65
C GLN A 333 -11.75 -29.87 -56.27
N GLY A 334 -11.23 -30.78 -55.49
CA GLY A 334 -10.16 -31.70 -55.89
C GLY A 334 -9.12 -32.00 -54.83
N LYS A 335 -9.05 -31.22 -53.74
CA LYS A 335 -8.19 -31.54 -52.60
C LYS A 335 -8.92 -32.39 -51.55
N LYS A 336 -8.27 -33.47 -51.15
CA LYS A 336 -8.84 -34.43 -50.15
C LYS A 336 -8.93 -33.88 -48.72
N SER A 337 -8.24 -32.78 -48.43
CA SER A 337 -8.22 -32.13 -47.11
C SER A 337 -8.06 -30.64 -47.24
N VAL A 338 -8.77 -29.87 -46.41
CA VAL A 338 -8.65 -28.41 -46.28
C VAL A 338 -7.40 -28.03 -45.50
N VAL A 339 -6.96 -28.83 -44.57
CA VAL A 339 -5.74 -28.71 -43.78
C VAL A 339 -5.00 -30.03 -43.82
N SER A 340 -3.70 -30.03 -44.14
CA SER A 340 -2.84 -31.21 -44.16
C SER A 340 -1.67 -30.98 -43.20
N PHE A 341 -1.41 -31.90 -42.28
CA PHE A 341 -0.23 -31.91 -41.43
C PHE A 341 0.70 -33.01 -41.94
N GLU A 342 1.83 -32.66 -42.49
CA GLU A 342 2.86 -33.58 -43.00
C GLU A 342 4.12 -33.41 -42.18
N ASP A 343 4.57 -34.43 -41.49
CA ASP A 343 5.76 -34.48 -40.63
C ASP A 343 5.84 -33.32 -39.58
N VAL A 344 4.70 -32.96 -39.04
CA VAL A 344 4.62 -31.93 -37.99
C VAL A 344 4.86 -32.57 -36.62
N ALA A 345 5.88 -32.09 -35.90
CA ALA A 345 6.15 -32.44 -34.53
C ALA A 345 5.96 -31.18 -33.63
N MET A 346 5.25 -31.35 -32.53
CA MET A 346 5.09 -30.34 -31.52
C MET A 346 5.63 -30.82 -30.18
N CYS A 347 6.45 -30.02 -29.52
CA CYS A 347 7.03 -30.35 -28.23
C CYS A 347 6.67 -29.24 -27.21
N TYR A 348 6.06 -29.63 -26.08
CA TYR A 348 5.88 -28.75 -24.93
C TYR A 348 7.08 -28.87 -24.00
N GLN A 349 7.78 -27.77 -23.74
CA GLN A 349 8.97 -27.78 -22.86
C GLN A 349 8.68 -28.17 -21.43
N ALA A 350 7.44 -28.03 -20.96
CA ALA A 350 7.03 -28.32 -19.58
C ALA A 350 6.76 -29.82 -19.30
N VAL A 351 6.71 -30.70 -20.31
CA VAL A 351 6.34 -32.10 -20.14
C VAL A 351 7.37 -33.00 -20.82
N SER A 352 8.02 -33.86 -20.04
CA SER A 352 9.16 -34.68 -20.50
C SER A 352 8.81 -35.80 -21.52
N TYR A 353 7.56 -35.94 -21.96
CA TYR A 353 7.10 -37.06 -22.83
C TYR A 353 6.01 -36.72 -23.85
N THR A 354 5.84 -35.49 -24.27
CA THR A 354 4.91 -35.14 -25.34
C THR A 354 5.63 -34.83 -26.64
N HIS A 355 6.04 -35.85 -27.36
CA HIS A 355 6.23 -35.79 -28.80
C HIS A 355 4.95 -36.30 -29.46
N LEU A 356 4.00 -35.38 -29.73
CA LEU A 356 2.86 -35.70 -30.58
C LEU A 356 3.31 -35.71 -32.05
N ARG A 357 3.32 -36.83 -32.73
CA ARG A 357 3.45 -36.91 -34.18
C ARG A 357 2.06 -36.97 -34.80
N ALA A 358 1.91 -36.34 -35.97
CA ALA A 358 0.62 -36.24 -36.67
C ALA A 358 -0.11 -37.56 -36.99
N HIS A 359 0.54 -38.67 -36.76
CA HIS A 359 -0.03 -40.02 -36.98
C HIS A 359 -0.50 -40.76 -35.72
N GLU A 360 -0.37 -40.20 -34.54
CA GLU A 360 -0.72 -40.88 -33.25
C GLU A 360 -2.15 -40.61 -32.75
N THR A 361 -2.97 -39.90 -33.53
CA THR A 361 -4.22 -39.33 -33.00
C THR A 361 -5.47 -40.19 -33.15
N SER A 362 -5.39 -41.43 -33.56
CA SER A 362 -6.64 -42.20 -33.76
C SER A 362 -6.82 -43.47 -32.91
N GLN A 363 -5.85 -43.82 -32.05
CA GLN A 363 -5.94 -45.12 -31.31
C GLN A 363 -5.83 -45.02 -29.79
N ASP A 364 -5.49 -43.83 -29.20
CA ASP A 364 -5.26 -43.71 -27.75
C ASP A 364 -6.17 -42.67 -27.06
N LEU A 365 -7.35 -42.42 -27.58
CA LEU A 365 -8.43 -41.68 -26.93
C LEU A 365 -9.58 -42.57 -26.54
#